data_933e519da2789b65c1307a97550e1854
#
_entry.id   933e519da2789b65c1307a97550e1854
#
_cell.length_a   1.000
_cell.length_b   1.000
_cell.length_c   1.000
_cell.angle_alpha   90.00
_cell.angle_beta   90.00
_cell.angle_gamma   90.00
#
_symmetry.space_group_name_H-M   'P 1'
#
loop_
_entity.id
_entity.type
_entity.pdbx_description
1 polymer ?
#
loop_
_entity_poly.entity_id
_entity_poly.type
_entity_poly.pdbx_seq_one_letter_code
_entity_poly.pdbx_strand_id
1 'polypeptide(L)'
;LQVTPEDMMARFQETITKVNKLIRQFAPEEFRKSWQVDVASGTVAFGSAYHNWGITVPYMQKSGISFKEIFEYCNNEDQKTLAQKAPVHEVLLDMAVAELPSPVQAQPYRIPNIWNGDPDSDIGKAMVACDPDAELTMMITKIWMDPHAGEVAVGRIYSGAINQGESVFAIG
;
A
#
# COMPACT_ATOMS: atom_id res chain seq x y z
N LEU A 1 27.73 -10.47 11.57
CA LEU A 1 26.93 -11.46 12.30
C LEU A 1 26.14 -12.27 11.29
N GLN A 2 26.61 -13.51 11.04
CA GLN A 2 25.86 -14.47 10.22
C GLN A 2 24.65 -14.91 11.06
N VAL A 3 23.45 -14.58 10.60
CA VAL A 3 22.18 -15.04 11.19
C VAL A 3 21.91 -16.42 10.63
N THR A 4 21.58 -17.39 11.47
CA THR A 4 21.23 -18.73 10.98
C THR A 4 19.87 -18.70 10.27
N PRO A 5 19.60 -19.65 9.34
CA PRO A 5 18.28 -19.77 8.70
C PRO A 5 17.14 -19.90 9.72
N GLU A 6 17.35 -20.63 10.80
CA GLU A 6 16.39 -20.84 11.88
C GLU A 6 16.07 -19.52 12.62
N ASP A 7 17.11 -18.74 12.96
CA ASP A 7 16.94 -17.43 13.60
C ASP A 7 16.21 -16.45 12.69
N MET A 8 16.50 -16.50 11.38
CA MET A 8 15.83 -15.67 10.39
C MET A 8 14.35 -16.04 10.27
N MET A 9 14.03 -17.30 10.17
CA MET A 9 12.64 -17.77 10.13
C MET A 9 11.88 -17.39 11.41
N ALA A 10 12.50 -17.54 12.58
CA ALA A 10 11.89 -17.15 13.85
C ALA A 10 11.56 -15.65 13.87
N ARG A 11 12.46 -14.79 13.41
CA ARG A 11 12.24 -13.34 13.32
C ARG A 11 11.13 -12.98 12.33
N PHE A 12 11.07 -13.65 11.19
CA PHE A 12 9.98 -13.42 10.22
C PHE A 12 8.63 -13.80 10.83
N GLN A 13 8.54 -14.96 11.45
CA GLN A 13 7.32 -15.43 12.11
C GLN A 13 6.89 -14.50 13.24
N GLU A 14 7.83 -14.04 14.06
CA GLU A 14 7.57 -13.07 15.12
C GLU A 14 7.01 -11.75 14.54
N THR A 15 7.62 -11.24 13.46
CA THR A 15 7.22 -10.00 12.82
C THR A 15 5.81 -10.12 12.25
N ILE A 16 5.50 -11.18 11.52
CA ILE A 16 4.17 -11.45 10.96
C ILE A 16 3.12 -11.54 12.08
N THR A 17 3.47 -12.23 13.17
CA THR A 17 2.59 -12.37 14.34
C THR A 17 2.30 -11.02 14.98
N LYS A 18 3.31 -10.16 15.13
CA LYS A 18 3.15 -8.79 15.66
C LYS A 18 2.27 -7.94 14.76
N VAL A 19 2.50 -7.97 13.44
CA VAL A 19 1.68 -7.23 12.46
C VAL A 19 0.22 -7.68 12.54
N ASN A 20 -0.04 -8.98 12.52
CA ASN A 20 -1.39 -9.54 12.62
C ASN A 20 -2.07 -9.22 13.96
N LYS A 21 -1.29 -9.13 15.06
CA LYS A 21 -1.82 -8.67 16.35
C LYS A 21 -2.28 -7.21 16.27
N LEU A 22 -1.49 -6.32 15.66
CA LEU A 22 -1.86 -4.92 15.47
C LEU A 22 -3.09 -4.78 14.57
N ILE A 23 -3.17 -5.53 13.47
CA ILE A 23 -4.34 -5.54 12.60
C ILE A 23 -5.60 -5.94 13.39
N ARG A 24 -5.55 -7.02 14.16
CA ARG A 24 -6.68 -7.44 15.01
C ARG A 24 -7.08 -6.41 16.05
N GLN A 25 -6.14 -5.61 16.53
CA GLN A 25 -6.40 -4.60 17.56
C GLN A 25 -7.00 -3.31 16.98
N PHE A 26 -6.52 -2.85 15.83
CA PHE A 26 -6.82 -1.52 15.31
C PHE A 26 -7.71 -1.50 14.06
N ALA A 27 -7.78 -2.59 13.30
CA ALA A 27 -8.65 -2.64 12.14
C ALA A 27 -10.15 -2.63 12.55
N PRO A 28 -11.03 -2.03 11.74
CA PRO A 28 -12.46 -2.18 11.89
C PRO A 28 -12.85 -3.65 11.98
N GLU A 29 -13.87 -3.97 12.77
CA GLU A 29 -14.23 -5.38 13.09
C GLU A 29 -14.45 -6.23 11.83
N GLU A 30 -15.11 -5.67 10.83
CA GLU A 30 -15.40 -6.29 9.55
C GLU A 30 -14.13 -6.67 8.75
N PHE A 31 -13.02 -5.92 8.93
CA PHE A 31 -11.76 -6.13 8.20
C PHE A 31 -10.69 -6.86 9.02
N ARG A 32 -10.89 -7.09 10.31
CA ARG A 32 -9.87 -7.72 11.18
C ARG A 32 -9.35 -9.05 10.68
N LYS A 33 -10.18 -9.81 9.99
CA LYS A 33 -9.81 -11.12 9.45
C LYS A 33 -9.20 -10.99 8.05
N SER A 34 -9.83 -10.19 7.18
CA SER A 34 -9.41 -10.07 5.78
C SER A 34 -8.11 -9.30 5.59
N TRP A 35 -7.77 -8.39 6.50
CA TRP A 35 -6.53 -7.62 6.43
C TRP A 35 -5.32 -8.30 7.07
N GLN A 36 -5.49 -9.47 7.69
CA GLN A 36 -4.34 -10.21 8.21
C GLN A 36 -3.43 -10.64 7.07
N VAL A 37 -2.13 -10.52 7.33
CA VAL A 37 -1.11 -10.90 6.35
C VAL A 37 -0.70 -12.36 6.51
N ASP A 38 -0.47 -13.02 5.37
CA ASP A 38 -0.08 -14.42 5.30
C ASP A 38 0.94 -14.65 4.18
N VAL A 39 1.90 -15.51 4.42
CA VAL A 39 2.98 -15.81 3.46
C VAL A 39 2.44 -16.54 2.24
N ALA A 40 1.55 -17.51 2.44
CA ALA A 40 1.04 -18.36 1.37
C ALA A 40 0.14 -17.59 0.40
N SER A 41 -0.64 -16.62 0.91
CA SER A 41 -1.49 -15.76 0.09
C SER A 41 -0.72 -14.72 -0.72
N GLY A 42 0.55 -14.44 -0.36
CA GLY A 42 1.37 -13.44 -1.03
C GLY A 42 1.28 -12.03 -0.45
N THR A 43 0.57 -11.85 0.67
CA THR A 43 0.50 -10.56 1.37
C THR A 43 1.76 -10.23 2.17
N VAL A 44 2.76 -11.12 2.13
CA VAL A 44 4.10 -10.93 2.71
C VAL A 44 5.14 -11.15 1.63
N ALA A 45 6.01 -10.15 1.43
CA ALA A 45 7.19 -10.28 0.58
C ALA A 45 8.46 -10.39 1.42
N PHE A 46 9.39 -11.19 0.95
CA PHE A 46 10.76 -11.27 1.46
C PHE A 46 11.72 -10.70 0.43
N GLY A 47 12.74 -9.97 0.86
CA GLY A 47 13.65 -9.40 -0.11
C GLY A 47 14.72 -8.51 0.51
N SER A 48 15.52 -7.93 -0.37
CA SER A 48 16.53 -6.93 -0.04
C SER A 48 16.36 -5.71 -0.93
N ALA A 49 15.94 -4.61 -0.34
CA ALA A 49 15.84 -3.33 -1.05
C ALA A 49 17.23 -2.85 -1.52
N TYR A 50 18.27 -3.09 -0.71
CA TYR A 50 19.65 -2.75 -1.07
C TYR A 50 20.14 -3.49 -2.31
N HIS A 51 19.77 -4.75 -2.46
CA HIS A 51 20.16 -5.58 -3.60
C HIS A 51 19.06 -5.65 -4.68
N ASN A 52 17.98 -4.90 -4.55
CA ASN A 52 16.90 -4.76 -5.54
C ASN A 52 16.18 -6.07 -5.91
N TRP A 53 16.08 -7.04 -5.00
CA TRP A 53 15.32 -8.26 -5.24
C TRP A 53 14.23 -8.47 -4.18
N GLY A 54 13.15 -9.13 -4.59
CA GLY A 54 12.03 -9.48 -3.72
C GLY A 54 11.29 -10.70 -4.22
N ILE A 55 10.62 -11.40 -3.32
CA ILE A 55 9.82 -12.58 -3.62
C ILE A 55 8.55 -12.63 -2.78
N THR A 56 7.49 -13.17 -3.35
CA THR A 56 6.30 -13.66 -2.67
C THR A 56 6.05 -15.09 -3.13
N VAL A 57 5.21 -15.84 -2.42
CA VAL A 57 4.85 -17.20 -2.85
C VAL A 57 4.19 -17.20 -4.25
N PRO A 58 3.21 -16.32 -4.56
CA PRO A 58 2.66 -16.23 -5.91
C PRO A 58 3.71 -15.87 -6.98
N TYR A 59 4.64 -14.97 -6.68
CA TYR A 59 5.69 -14.61 -7.62
C TYR A 59 6.62 -15.79 -7.91
N MET A 60 6.98 -16.57 -6.88
CA MET A 60 7.79 -17.79 -7.04
C MET A 60 7.09 -18.82 -7.93
N GLN A 61 5.78 -19.02 -7.75
CA GLN A 61 4.99 -19.91 -8.59
C GLN A 61 4.94 -19.45 -10.05
N LYS A 62 4.81 -18.15 -10.29
CA LYS A 62 4.77 -17.52 -11.61
C LYS A 62 6.13 -17.58 -12.32
N SER A 63 7.22 -17.27 -11.60
CA SER A 63 8.57 -17.17 -12.15
C SER A 63 9.34 -18.50 -12.19
N GLY A 64 8.88 -19.49 -11.44
CA GLY A 64 9.57 -20.79 -11.29
C GLY A 64 10.79 -20.75 -10.37
N ILE A 65 11.08 -19.63 -9.72
CA ILE A 65 12.21 -19.50 -8.80
C ILE A 65 11.88 -20.28 -7.50
N SER A 66 12.81 -21.12 -7.06
CA SER A 66 12.68 -21.86 -5.80
C SER A 66 13.42 -21.18 -4.64
N PHE A 67 13.00 -21.46 -3.40
CA PHE A 67 13.72 -21.01 -2.22
C PHE A 67 15.17 -21.48 -2.20
N LYS A 68 15.45 -22.67 -2.73
CA LYS A 68 16.81 -23.20 -2.80
C LYS A 68 17.70 -22.35 -3.68
N GLU A 69 17.22 -21.97 -4.87
CA GLU A 69 17.97 -21.08 -5.77
C GLU A 69 18.24 -19.70 -5.13
N ILE A 70 17.28 -19.15 -4.38
CA ILE A 70 17.47 -17.89 -3.68
C ILE A 70 18.60 -18.00 -2.67
N PHE A 71 18.63 -19.08 -1.88
CA PHE A 71 19.71 -19.35 -0.93
C PHE A 71 21.07 -19.51 -1.65
N GLU A 72 21.10 -20.20 -2.78
CA GLU A 72 22.31 -20.38 -3.57
C GLU A 72 22.84 -19.02 -4.10
N TYR A 73 21.98 -18.16 -4.65
CA TYR A 73 22.37 -16.82 -5.09
C TYR A 73 22.88 -15.95 -3.95
N CYS A 74 22.22 -16.00 -2.78
CA CYS A 74 22.64 -15.24 -1.60
C CYS A 74 23.99 -15.73 -1.05
N ASN A 75 24.21 -17.05 -1.00
CA ASN A 75 25.46 -17.64 -0.49
C ASN A 75 26.64 -17.42 -1.43
N ASN A 76 26.38 -17.38 -2.74
CA ASN A 76 27.39 -17.15 -3.76
C ASN A 76 27.64 -15.65 -4.01
N GLU A 77 27.02 -14.77 -3.22
CA GLU A 77 27.07 -13.30 -3.37
C GLU A 77 26.59 -12.81 -4.75
N ASP A 78 25.85 -13.64 -5.50
CA ASP A 78 25.29 -13.32 -6.82
C ASP A 78 23.88 -12.75 -6.73
N GLN A 79 23.70 -11.78 -5.87
CA GLN A 79 22.43 -11.08 -5.70
C GLN A 79 22.05 -10.21 -6.90
N LYS A 80 23.01 -9.90 -7.77
CA LYS A 80 22.76 -9.18 -9.01
C LYS A 80 21.93 -10.00 -10.00
N THR A 81 22.25 -11.28 -10.15
CA THR A 81 21.47 -12.22 -10.98
C THR A 81 20.09 -12.45 -10.36
N LEU A 82 20.01 -12.55 -9.03
CA LEU A 82 18.73 -12.66 -8.32
C LEU A 82 17.83 -11.43 -8.55
N ALA A 83 18.41 -10.21 -8.53
CA ALA A 83 17.68 -8.98 -8.83
C ALA A 83 17.13 -8.91 -10.27
N GLN A 84 17.80 -9.56 -11.22
CA GLN A 84 17.29 -9.67 -12.60
C GLN A 84 16.16 -10.68 -12.72
N LYS A 85 16.20 -11.78 -11.95
CA LYS A 85 15.17 -12.83 -11.96
C LYS A 85 13.95 -12.50 -11.12
N ALA A 86 14.13 -11.73 -10.07
CA ALA A 86 13.09 -11.35 -9.12
C ALA A 86 13.24 -9.88 -8.70
N PRO A 87 13.05 -8.94 -9.61
CA PRO A 87 13.22 -7.52 -9.32
C PRO A 87 12.18 -7.05 -8.31
N VAL A 88 12.63 -6.38 -7.25
CA VAL A 88 11.78 -5.97 -6.12
C VAL A 88 10.60 -5.09 -6.55
N HIS A 89 10.79 -4.27 -7.57
CA HIS A 89 9.73 -3.38 -8.06
C HIS A 89 8.56 -4.14 -8.68
N GLU A 90 8.81 -5.22 -9.45
CA GLU A 90 7.74 -6.05 -10.00
C GLU A 90 6.94 -6.73 -8.88
N VAL A 91 7.65 -7.32 -7.92
CA VAL A 91 7.01 -7.99 -6.78
C VAL A 91 6.14 -7.03 -5.98
N LEU A 92 6.66 -5.83 -5.66
CA LEU A 92 5.90 -4.84 -4.88
C LEU A 92 4.73 -4.25 -5.67
N LEU A 93 4.87 -4.04 -6.97
CA LEU A 93 3.77 -3.55 -7.81
C LEU A 93 2.68 -4.61 -7.99
N ASP A 94 3.06 -5.87 -8.21
CA ASP A 94 2.10 -7.00 -8.27
C ASP A 94 1.32 -7.11 -6.95
N MET A 95 1.99 -6.99 -5.79
CA MET A 95 1.33 -6.96 -4.48
C MET A 95 0.40 -5.75 -4.34
N ALA A 96 0.85 -4.56 -4.74
CA ALA A 96 0.03 -3.36 -4.64
C ALA A 96 -1.26 -3.46 -5.46
N VAL A 97 -1.17 -4.03 -6.66
CA VAL A 97 -2.33 -4.24 -7.53
C VAL A 97 -3.28 -5.31 -6.98
N ALA A 98 -2.72 -6.37 -6.37
CA ALA A 98 -3.53 -7.47 -5.84
C ALA A 98 -4.23 -7.11 -4.51
N GLU A 99 -3.54 -6.37 -3.62
CA GLU A 99 -3.95 -6.25 -2.23
C GLU A 99 -4.50 -4.87 -1.85
N LEU A 100 -4.13 -3.80 -2.57
CA LEU A 100 -4.60 -2.47 -2.21
C LEU A 100 -5.96 -2.19 -2.85
N PRO A 101 -6.95 -1.71 -2.05
CA PRO A 101 -8.26 -1.37 -2.57
C PRO A 101 -8.17 -0.12 -3.47
N SER A 102 -8.96 -0.12 -4.53
CA SER A 102 -9.18 1.08 -5.34
C SER A 102 -9.90 2.17 -4.52
N PRO A 103 -9.87 3.45 -4.95
CA PRO A 103 -10.64 4.50 -4.27
C PRO A 103 -12.12 4.17 -4.10
N VAL A 104 -12.76 3.61 -5.14
CA VAL A 104 -14.17 3.20 -5.11
C VAL A 104 -14.45 2.12 -4.06
N GLN A 105 -13.49 1.22 -3.83
CA GLN A 105 -13.60 0.19 -2.79
C GLN A 105 -13.28 0.74 -1.39
N ALA A 106 -12.38 1.71 -1.30
CA ALA A 106 -11.90 2.22 -0.01
C ALA A 106 -12.79 3.34 0.58
N GLN A 107 -13.35 4.23 -0.24
CA GLN A 107 -14.09 5.38 0.25
C GLN A 107 -15.34 5.04 1.06
N PRO A 108 -16.13 3.99 0.77
CA PRO A 108 -17.29 3.63 1.58
C PRO A 108 -17.01 3.44 3.07
N TYR A 109 -15.89 2.85 3.43
CA TYR A 109 -15.52 2.68 4.84
C TYR A 109 -14.60 3.78 5.38
N ARG A 110 -13.92 4.54 4.51
CA ARG A 110 -13.01 5.61 4.95
C ARG A 110 -13.70 6.93 5.20
N ILE A 111 -14.61 7.35 4.32
CA ILE A 111 -15.27 8.66 4.41
C ILE A 111 -15.98 8.84 5.75
N PRO A 112 -16.80 7.88 6.26
CA PRO A 112 -17.44 8.01 7.56
C PRO A 112 -16.47 8.14 8.75
N ASN A 113 -15.21 7.70 8.58
CA ASN A 113 -14.21 7.75 9.65
C ASN A 113 -13.30 8.99 9.61
N ILE A 114 -13.23 9.69 8.48
CA ILE A 114 -12.32 10.83 8.29
C ILE A 114 -13.06 12.16 8.10
N TRP A 115 -14.33 12.11 7.76
CA TRP A 115 -15.16 13.30 7.55
C TRP A 115 -16.29 13.35 8.59
N ASN A 116 -16.42 14.50 9.26
CA ASN A 116 -17.39 14.71 10.32
C ASN A 116 -18.76 15.19 9.83
N GLY A 117 -18.95 15.36 8.51
CA GLY A 117 -20.22 15.73 7.91
C GLY A 117 -21.18 14.52 7.82
N ASP A 118 -22.36 14.78 7.29
CA ASP A 118 -23.38 13.76 7.10
C ASP A 118 -23.09 12.90 5.85
N PRO A 119 -22.74 11.60 5.98
CA PRO A 119 -22.48 10.72 4.85
C PRO A 119 -23.69 10.55 3.92
N ASP A 120 -24.91 10.80 4.41
CA ASP A 120 -26.15 10.68 3.63
C ASP A 120 -26.50 11.96 2.85
N SER A 121 -25.76 13.06 3.07
CA SER A 121 -25.86 14.29 2.27
C SER A 121 -25.41 14.04 0.82
N ASP A 122 -25.76 14.93 -0.10
CA ASP A 122 -25.34 14.80 -1.51
C ASP A 122 -23.82 14.80 -1.65
N ILE A 123 -23.11 15.63 -0.88
CA ILE A 123 -21.65 15.67 -0.83
C ILE A 123 -21.10 14.35 -0.26
N GLY A 124 -21.68 13.86 0.84
CA GLY A 124 -21.26 12.61 1.47
C GLY A 124 -21.40 11.41 0.52
N LYS A 125 -22.54 11.30 -0.14
CA LYS A 125 -22.80 10.25 -1.15
C LYS A 125 -21.83 10.35 -2.33
N ALA A 126 -21.57 11.56 -2.83
CA ALA A 126 -20.63 11.79 -3.92
C ALA A 126 -19.21 11.35 -3.54
N MET A 127 -18.75 11.71 -2.34
CA MET A 127 -17.44 11.26 -1.83
C MET A 127 -17.36 9.74 -1.66
N VAL A 128 -18.39 9.11 -1.12
CA VAL A 128 -18.45 7.64 -0.94
C VAL A 128 -18.42 6.93 -2.28
N ALA A 129 -19.12 7.47 -3.28
CA ALA A 129 -19.17 6.91 -4.63
C ALA A 129 -17.94 7.21 -5.50
N CYS A 130 -17.04 8.11 -5.07
CA CYS A 130 -15.97 8.68 -5.91
C CYS A 130 -16.52 9.31 -7.19
N ASP A 131 -17.65 9.99 -7.12
CA ASP A 131 -18.35 10.52 -8.29
C ASP A 131 -17.53 11.66 -8.94
N PRO A 132 -17.06 11.49 -10.20
CA PRO A 132 -16.25 12.49 -10.87
C PRO A 132 -17.07 13.69 -11.39
N ASP A 133 -18.39 13.53 -11.53
CA ASP A 133 -19.31 14.56 -12.08
C ASP A 133 -19.98 15.37 -10.97
N ALA A 134 -19.73 15.03 -9.70
CA ALA A 134 -20.26 15.74 -8.55
C ALA A 134 -19.43 16.99 -8.22
N GLU A 135 -19.87 17.73 -7.20
CA GLU A 135 -19.12 18.87 -6.65
C GLU A 135 -17.72 18.45 -6.19
N LEU A 136 -16.72 19.28 -6.52
CA LEU A 136 -15.33 19.05 -6.11
C LEU A 136 -15.20 19.09 -4.59
N THR A 137 -14.78 17.97 -4.03
CA THR A 137 -14.40 17.86 -2.63
C THR A 137 -12.97 17.36 -2.52
N MET A 138 -12.09 18.17 -1.93
CA MET A 138 -10.67 17.87 -1.76
C MET A 138 -10.23 18.13 -0.32
N MET A 139 -9.52 17.20 0.28
CA MET A 139 -8.86 17.41 1.56
C MET A 139 -7.39 17.77 1.34
N ILE A 140 -6.98 18.94 1.82
CA ILE A 140 -5.57 19.35 1.80
C ILE A 140 -4.84 18.61 2.91
N THR A 141 -3.79 17.90 2.56
CA THR A 141 -2.99 17.09 3.50
C THR A 141 -1.60 17.69 3.75
N LYS A 142 -1.14 18.56 2.86
CA LYS A 142 0.16 19.23 2.97
C LYS A 142 0.15 20.58 2.26
N ILE A 143 0.76 21.55 2.90
CA ILE A 143 1.04 22.89 2.30
C ILE A 143 2.54 23.14 2.48
N TRP A 144 3.19 23.66 1.43
CA TRP A 144 4.56 24.15 1.52
C TRP A 144 4.77 25.37 0.63
N MET A 145 5.82 26.12 0.93
CA MET A 145 6.21 27.29 0.14
C MET A 145 7.25 26.86 -0.91
N ASP A 146 6.88 27.04 -2.17
CA ASP A 146 7.81 26.86 -3.29
C ASP A 146 8.42 28.21 -3.67
N PRO A 147 9.73 28.32 -3.91
CA PRO A 147 10.40 29.58 -4.25
C PRO A 147 9.88 30.24 -5.54
N HIS A 148 9.31 29.48 -6.46
CA HIS A 148 8.85 29.97 -7.77
C HIS A 148 7.32 29.98 -7.88
N ALA A 149 6.64 28.98 -7.33
CA ALA A 149 5.18 28.84 -7.42
C ALA A 149 4.44 29.50 -6.24
N GLY A 150 5.16 29.89 -5.18
CA GLY A 150 4.54 30.38 -3.95
C GLY A 150 3.97 29.28 -3.08
N GLU A 151 2.79 29.46 -2.53
CA GLU A 151 2.12 28.49 -1.69
C GLU A 151 1.57 27.34 -2.55
N VAL A 152 2.01 26.13 -2.26
CA VAL A 152 1.57 24.89 -2.94
C VAL A 152 0.83 24.01 -1.95
N ALA A 153 -0.43 23.75 -2.24
CA ALA A 153 -1.27 22.82 -1.48
C ALA A 153 -1.40 21.48 -2.21
N VAL A 154 -1.20 20.39 -1.47
CA VAL A 154 -1.39 19.03 -1.96
C VAL A 154 -2.46 18.34 -1.14
N GLY A 155 -3.33 17.62 -1.82
CA GLY A 155 -4.41 16.91 -1.15
C GLY A 155 -4.96 15.76 -1.99
N ARG A 156 -6.01 15.15 -1.47
CA ARG A 156 -6.75 14.07 -2.14
C ARG A 156 -8.13 14.57 -2.55
N ILE A 157 -8.46 14.39 -3.81
CA ILE A 157 -9.82 14.58 -4.32
C ILE A 157 -10.65 13.37 -3.94
N TYR A 158 -11.83 13.58 -3.36
CA TYR A 158 -12.79 12.55 -2.98
C TYR A 158 -14.01 12.48 -3.91
N SER A 159 -14.40 13.63 -4.49
CA SER A 159 -15.45 13.71 -5.51
C SER A 159 -15.16 14.87 -6.45
N GLY A 160 -15.82 14.89 -7.60
CA GLY A 160 -15.61 15.92 -8.62
C GLY A 160 -14.27 15.83 -9.32
N ALA A 161 -13.99 16.84 -10.13
CA ALA A 161 -12.75 17.01 -10.88
C ALA A 161 -12.28 18.47 -10.79
N ILE A 162 -10.98 18.69 -11.01
CA ILE A 162 -10.38 20.03 -11.07
C ILE A 162 -9.52 20.16 -12.32
N ASN A 163 -9.64 21.29 -13.00
CA ASN A 163 -8.82 21.60 -14.17
C ASN A 163 -7.91 22.79 -13.88
N GLN A 164 -6.83 22.88 -14.62
CA GLN A 164 -5.89 23.99 -14.50
C GLN A 164 -6.59 25.33 -14.79
N GLY A 165 -6.43 26.30 -13.89
CA GLY A 165 -7.02 27.63 -14.01
C GLY A 165 -8.43 27.78 -13.45
N GLU A 166 -9.01 26.74 -12.90
CA GLU A 166 -10.28 26.82 -12.18
C GLU A 166 -10.13 27.50 -10.81
N SER A 167 -11.16 28.24 -10.42
CA SER A 167 -11.25 28.85 -9.09
C SER A 167 -11.92 27.86 -8.14
N VAL A 168 -11.33 27.67 -6.97
CA VAL A 168 -11.84 26.79 -5.92
C VAL A 168 -12.04 27.56 -4.62
N PHE A 169 -12.94 27.11 -3.77
CA PHE A 169 -13.12 27.65 -2.43
C PHE A 169 -12.34 26.82 -1.43
N ALA A 170 -11.55 27.49 -0.57
CA ALA A 170 -10.93 26.86 0.59
C ALA A 170 -11.82 27.10 1.82
N ILE A 171 -12.14 26.01 2.53
CA ILE A 171 -12.91 26.03 3.76
C ILE A 171 -11.97 25.55 4.86
N GLY A 172 -11.84 26.33 5.94
CA GLY A 172 -10.98 26.04 7.10
C GLY A 172 -11.75 26.06 8.40
#